data_f49c43ae80eacbbac709cad6c134e6b7
#
_entry.id   f49c43ae80eacbbac709cad6c134e6b7
#
_cell.length_a   1.000
_cell.length_b   1.000
_cell.length_c   1.000
_cell.angle_alpha   90.00
_cell.angle_beta   90.00
_cell.angle_gamma   90.00
#
_symmetry.space_group_name_H-M   'P 1'
#
loop_
_entity.id
_entity.type
_entity.pdbx_description
1 polymer ?
#
loop_
_entity_poly.entity_id
_entity_poly.type
_entity_poly.pdbx_seq_one_letter_code
_entity_poly.pdbx_strand_id
1 'polypeptide(L)'
;MINKLMKSRPGWVTNPIERLSYYLYFAGQNAIYNLVSSFLTTYIVFTFAAEAQDNVDPTLLTAGIMLAVKIWDAVNDVIFGVIFDKAHFKSGKKFVPWLKISLVFIPLSTILLFAIPSGLSKNVKRWWLAIAYILWDTAYTLCDVPIFGIITAMSENLDERNSVLSYKSIWSGVGSGVGGGVVSLIAPLVIFSATGA
;
A
#
# COMPACT_ATOMS: atom_id res chain seq x y z
N MET A 1 -10.01 -18.83 -17.82
CA MET A 1 -9.53 -18.55 -16.44
C MET A 1 -10.67 -18.10 -15.53
N ILE A 2 -11.45 -17.10 -15.88
CA ILE A 2 -12.57 -16.56 -15.10
C ILE A 2 -13.61 -17.63 -14.74
N ASN A 3 -14.03 -18.48 -15.68
CA ASN A 3 -14.99 -19.57 -15.42
C ASN A 3 -14.51 -20.57 -14.34
N LYS A 4 -13.20 -20.76 -14.19
CA LYS A 4 -12.63 -21.63 -13.15
C LYS A 4 -12.64 -20.96 -11.78
N LEU A 5 -12.49 -19.63 -11.74
CA LEU A 5 -12.58 -18.82 -10.52
C LEU A 5 -14.02 -18.72 -9.99
N MET A 6 -14.99 -18.70 -10.90
CA MET A 6 -16.42 -18.61 -10.58
C MET A 6 -17.05 -19.95 -10.15
N LYS A 7 -16.34 -21.08 -10.36
CA LYS A 7 -16.88 -22.39 -10.03
C LYS A 7 -16.69 -22.68 -8.53
N SER A 8 -17.79 -22.81 -7.81
CA SER A 8 -17.80 -23.29 -6.43
C SER A 8 -17.58 -24.81 -6.40
N ARG A 9 -16.81 -25.28 -5.42
CA ARG A 9 -16.66 -26.71 -5.14
C ARG A 9 -17.73 -27.13 -4.12
N PRO A 10 -18.10 -28.43 -4.08
CA PRO A 10 -18.99 -28.92 -3.02
C PRO A 10 -18.43 -28.57 -1.64
N GLY A 11 -19.27 -28.03 -0.76
CA GLY A 11 -18.87 -27.58 0.58
C GLY A 11 -18.28 -26.18 0.68
N TRP A 12 -18.18 -25.42 -0.43
CA TRP A 12 -17.79 -24.02 -0.39
C TRP A 12 -19.01 -23.12 -0.08
N VAL A 13 -18.83 -22.19 0.85
CA VAL A 13 -19.87 -21.28 1.33
C VAL A 13 -19.77 -19.88 0.74
N THR A 14 -18.58 -19.47 0.21
CA THR A 14 -18.39 -18.14 -0.35
C THR A 14 -19.03 -17.98 -1.71
N ASN A 15 -19.65 -16.82 -1.93
CA ASN A 15 -20.17 -16.45 -3.23
C ASN A 15 -19.03 -16.16 -4.23
N PRO A 16 -19.12 -16.62 -5.50
CA PRO A 16 -18.14 -16.30 -6.54
C PRO A 16 -17.85 -14.80 -6.69
N ILE A 17 -18.86 -13.94 -6.54
CA ILE A 17 -18.72 -12.48 -6.63
C ILE A 17 -17.88 -11.94 -5.45
N GLU A 18 -18.08 -12.46 -4.26
CA GLU A 18 -17.28 -12.07 -3.08
C GLU A 18 -15.81 -12.42 -3.28
N ARG A 19 -15.53 -13.64 -3.75
CA ARG A 19 -14.16 -14.05 -4.08
C ARG A 19 -13.52 -13.16 -5.15
N LEU A 20 -14.25 -12.87 -6.23
CA LEU A 20 -13.77 -12.00 -7.30
C LEU A 20 -13.49 -10.59 -6.77
N SER A 21 -14.40 -10.02 -5.97
CA SER A 21 -14.22 -8.71 -5.35
C SER A 21 -12.97 -8.69 -4.45
N TYR A 22 -12.74 -9.74 -3.69
CA TYR A 22 -11.54 -9.90 -2.87
C TYR A 22 -10.26 -9.94 -3.71
N TYR A 23 -10.24 -10.66 -4.82
CA TYR A 23 -9.10 -10.72 -5.74
C TYR A 23 -8.82 -9.37 -6.41
N LEU A 24 -9.86 -8.70 -6.91
CA LEU A 24 -9.74 -7.39 -7.56
C LEU A 24 -9.27 -6.31 -6.58
N TYR A 25 -9.71 -6.40 -5.32
CA TYR A 25 -9.19 -5.51 -4.27
C TYR A 25 -7.67 -5.63 -4.16
N PHE A 26 -7.12 -6.84 -4.03
CA PHE A 26 -5.68 -7.05 -3.94
C PHE A 26 -4.92 -6.67 -5.21
N ALA A 27 -5.51 -6.85 -6.37
CA ALA A 27 -4.91 -6.38 -7.62
C ALA A 27 -4.80 -4.84 -7.62
N GLY A 28 -5.87 -4.13 -7.28
CA GLY A 28 -5.87 -2.66 -7.21
C GLY A 28 -4.94 -2.11 -6.13
N GLN A 29 -4.99 -2.68 -4.93
CA GLN A 29 -4.13 -2.28 -3.82
C GLN A 29 -2.65 -2.44 -4.17
N ASN A 30 -2.25 -3.59 -4.70
CA ASN A 30 -0.86 -3.84 -5.07
C ASN A 30 -0.39 -2.97 -6.26
N ALA A 31 -1.28 -2.67 -7.21
CA ALA A 31 -0.97 -1.74 -8.30
C ALA A 31 -0.63 -0.35 -7.76
N ILE A 32 -1.48 0.20 -6.89
CA ILE A 32 -1.28 1.52 -6.27
C ILE A 32 -0.05 1.52 -5.37
N TYR A 33 0.11 0.49 -4.53
CA TYR A 33 1.26 0.37 -3.63
C TYR A 33 2.59 0.38 -4.40
N ASN A 34 2.71 -0.43 -5.45
CA ASN A 34 3.92 -0.50 -6.27
C ASN A 34 4.18 0.80 -7.04
N LEU A 35 3.11 1.41 -7.57
CA LEU A 35 3.21 2.69 -8.25
C LEU A 35 3.76 3.76 -7.30
N VAL A 36 3.13 3.95 -6.13
CA VAL A 36 3.53 4.97 -5.14
C VAL A 36 4.94 4.69 -4.62
N SER A 37 5.27 3.45 -4.24
CA SER A 37 6.59 3.09 -3.69
C SER A 37 7.71 3.34 -4.71
N SER A 38 7.49 3.02 -5.99
CA SER A 38 8.48 3.22 -7.04
C SER A 38 8.66 4.71 -7.37
N PHE A 39 7.57 5.48 -7.44
CA PHE A 39 7.63 6.93 -7.63
C PHE A 39 8.28 7.62 -6.44
N LEU A 40 8.01 7.17 -5.23
CA LEU A 40 8.58 7.75 -4.02
C LEU A 40 10.11 7.68 -4.02
N THR A 41 10.69 6.53 -4.37
CA THR A 41 12.14 6.39 -4.48
C THR A 41 12.73 7.40 -5.46
N THR A 42 12.15 7.51 -6.65
CA THR A 42 12.55 8.47 -7.66
C THR A 42 12.40 9.91 -7.16
N TYR A 43 11.26 10.23 -6.55
CA TYR A 43 10.96 11.56 -6.02
C TYR A 43 11.95 11.97 -4.92
N ILE A 44 12.30 11.07 -4.00
CA ILE A 44 13.28 11.35 -2.94
C ILE A 44 14.65 11.66 -3.57
N VAL A 45 15.11 10.82 -4.49
CA VAL A 45 16.41 11.04 -5.14
C VAL A 45 16.45 12.39 -5.82
N PHE A 46 15.44 12.78 -6.60
CA PHE A 46 15.41 14.07 -7.29
C PHE A 46 15.26 15.25 -6.33
N THR A 47 14.39 15.15 -5.34
CA THR A 47 14.14 16.25 -4.38
C THR A 47 15.38 16.57 -3.56
N PHE A 48 16.18 15.56 -3.22
CA PHE A 48 17.38 15.71 -2.39
C PHE A 48 18.70 15.60 -3.18
N ALA A 49 18.66 15.43 -4.52
CA ALA A 49 19.87 15.35 -5.35
C ALA A 49 20.75 16.61 -5.23
N ALA A 50 20.14 17.79 -5.13
CA ALA A 50 20.87 19.04 -4.94
C ALA A 50 21.55 19.15 -3.56
N GLU A 51 21.16 18.31 -2.61
CA GLU A 51 21.72 18.29 -1.26
C GLU A 51 22.96 17.38 -1.13
N ALA A 52 23.27 16.60 -2.19
CA ALA A 52 24.49 15.78 -2.26
C ALA A 52 25.80 16.60 -2.14
N GLN A 53 25.73 17.91 -2.36
CA GLN A 53 26.85 18.83 -2.12
C GLN A 53 27.28 18.95 -0.65
N ASP A 54 26.40 18.54 0.29
CA ASP A 54 26.64 18.58 1.74
C ASP A 54 27.16 17.24 2.30
N ASN A 55 27.79 16.38 1.52
CA ASN A 55 28.32 15.06 1.91
C ASN A 55 27.25 14.02 2.40
N VAL A 56 25.98 14.26 2.17
CA VAL A 56 24.93 13.29 2.45
C VAL A 56 24.50 12.64 1.14
N ASP A 57 24.84 11.36 0.99
CA ASP A 57 24.39 10.58 -0.18
C ASP A 57 22.86 10.42 -0.13
N PRO A 58 22.10 10.89 -1.15
CA PRO A 58 20.64 10.74 -1.20
C PRO A 58 20.18 9.27 -1.11
N THR A 59 21.01 8.35 -1.59
CA THR A 59 20.73 6.91 -1.51
C THR A 59 20.78 6.42 -0.06
N LEU A 60 21.77 6.84 0.72
CA LEU A 60 21.87 6.52 2.14
C LEU A 60 20.76 7.15 2.96
N LEU A 61 20.38 8.39 2.63
CA LEU A 61 19.23 9.05 3.26
C LEU A 61 17.95 8.26 3.00
N THR A 62 17.71 7.88 1.75
CA THR A 62 16.54 7.08 1.35
C THR A 62 16.52 5.73 2.08
N ALA A 63 17.64 5.03 2.09
CA ALA A 63 17.76 3.74 2.79
C ALA A 63 17.51 3.87 4.29
N GLY A 64 18.01 4.93 4.93
CA GLY A 64 17.79 5.21 6.35
C GLY A 64 16.31 5.48 6.68
N ILE A 65 15.63 6.28 5.86
CA ILE A 65 14.19 6.54 6.00
C ILE A 65 13.39 5.26 5.80
N MET A 66 13.69 4.48 4.76
CA MET A 66 13.00 3.21 4.50
C MET A 66 13.18 2.21 5.63
N LEU A 67 14.39 2.12 6.21
CA LEU A 67 14.65 1.26 7.37
C LEU A 67 13.85 1.70 8.60
N ALA A 68 13.83 3.00 8.89
CA ALA A 68 13.06 3.54 10.02
C ALA A 68 11.55 3.27 9.86
N VAL A 69 11.01 3.40 8.63
CA VAL A 69 9.61 3.09 8.35
C VAL A 69 9.33 1.59 8.47
N LYS A 70 10.25 0.71 8.07
CA LYS A 70 10.08 -0.74 8.26
C LYS A 70 10.06 -1.16 9.72
N ILE A 71 10.83 -0.49 10.58
CA ILE A 71 10.75 -0.68 12.03
C ILE A 71 9.40 -0.20 12.56
N TRP A 72 8.94 0.96 12.07
CA TRP A 72 7.63 1.50 12.40
C TRP A 72 6.50 0.57 11.97
N ASP A 73 6.54 0.04 10.75
CA ASP A 73 5.57 -0.91 10.17
C ASP A 73 5.35 -2.10 11.13
N ALA A 74 6.43 -2.73 11.59
CA ALA A 74 6.36 -3.85 12.53
C ALA A 74 5.70 -3.46 13.89
N VAL A 75 5.95 -2.26 14.40
CA VAL A 75 5.32 -1.75 15.63
C VAL A 75 3.86 -1.39 15.39
N ASN A 76 3.60 -0.74 14.27
CA ASN A 76 2.30 -0.28 13.83
C ASN A 76 1.31 -1.44 13.67
N ASP A 77 1.73 -2.53 13.03
CA ASP A 77 0.90 -3.72 12.84
C ASP A 77 0.43 -4.33 14.18
N VAL A 78 1.30 -4.37 15.18
CA VAL A 78 0.94 -4.84 16.52
C VAL A 78 -0.07 -3.91 17.19
N ILE A 79 0.16 -2.59 17.13
CA ILE A 79 -0.73 -1.58 17.72
C ILE A 79 -2.11 -1.67 17.07
N PHE A 80 -2.17 -1.66 15.74
CA PHE A 80 -3.44 -1.71 15.02
C PHE A 80 -4.13 -3.07 15.13
N GLY A 81 -3.37 -4.18 15.23
CA GLY A 81 -3.93 -5.49 15.55
C GLY A 81 -4.76 -5.45 16.83
N VAL A 82 -4.22 -4.86 17.91
CA VAL A 82 -4.94 -4.69 19.17
C VAL A 82 -6.14 -3.75 19.07
N ILE A 83 -5.99 -2.65 18.31
CA ILE A 83 -7.07 -1.68 18.06
C ILE A 83 -8.22 -2.37 17.31
N PHE A 84 -7.92 -3.13 16.25
CA PHE A 84 -8.92 -3.83 15.46
C PHE A 84 -9.65 -4.91 16.26
N ASP A 85 -8.96 -5.57 17.18
CA ASP A 85 -9.59 -6.58 18.03
C ASP A 85 -10.54 -5.98 19.05
N LYS A 86 -10.24 -4.80 19.57
CA LYS A 86 -11.08 -4.10 20.56
C LYS A 86 -12.16 -3.22 19.94
N ALA A 87 -12.03 -2.87 18.66
CA ALA A 87 -12.98 -1.97 18.02
C ALA A 87 -14.33 -2.65 17.74
N HIS A 88 -15.39 -2.05 18.21
CA HIS A 88 -16.77 -2.46 17.99
C HIS A 88 -17.54 -1.34 17.28
N PHE A 89 -17.96 -1.59 16.06
CA PHE A 89 -18.74 -0.64 15.29
C PHE A 89 -20.24 -0.92 15.43
N LYS A 90 -21.04 0.14 15.49
CA LYS A 90 -22.52 0.05 15.54
C LYS A 90 -23.13 -0.73 14.35
N SER A 91 -22.39 -0.84 13.24
CA SER A 91 -22.80 -1.59 12.04
C SER A 91 -22.74 -3.12 12.20
N GLY A 92 -22.22 -3.64 13.30
CA GLY A 92 -21.98 -5.07 13.50
C GLY A 92 -20.87 -5.67 12.63
N LYS A 93 -20.27 -4.87 11.72
CA LYS A 93 -19.19 -5.32 10.83
C LYS A 93 -17.84 -4.93 11.42
N LYS A 94 -16.98 -5.92 11.69
CA LYS A 94 -15.66 -5.69 12.31
C LYS A 94 -14.67 -4.98 11.36
N PHE A 95 -14.54 -5.44 10.13
CA PHE A 95 -13.46 -5.05 9.22
C PHE A 95 -13.85 -3.99 8.19
N VAL A 96 -15.07 -4.02 7.68
CA VAL A 96 -15.55 -3.13 6.60
C VAL A 96 -15.43 -1.64 6.92
N PRO A 97 -15.71 -1.15 8.15
CA PRO A 97 -15.56 0.26 8.47
C PRO A 97 -14.12 0.76 8.30
N TRP A 98 -13.12 -0.04 8.66
CA TRP A 98 -11.70 0.30 8.51
C TRP A 98 -11.31 0.46 7.03
N LEU A 99 -11.79 -0.44 6.16
CA LEU A 99 -11.59 -0.32 4.72
C LEU A 99 -12.20 0.96 4.14
N LYS A 100 -13.34 1.42 4.68
CA LYS A 100 -13.93 2.70 4.27
C LYS A 100 -13.12 3.91 4.74
N ILE A 101 -12.55 3.84 5.93
CA ILE A 101 -11.68 4.87 6.47
C ILE A 101 -10.41 4.96 5.62
N SER A 102 -9.80 3.84 5.26
CA SER A 102 -8.59 3.81 4.45
C SER A 102 -8.77 4.40 3.04
N LEU A 103 -9.98 4.35 2.47
CA LEU A 103 -10.30 4.99 1.18
C LEU A 103 -10.06 6.51 1.20
N VAL A 104 -10.15 7.15 2.35
CA VAL A 104 -9.90 8.59 2.52
C VAL A 104 -8.45 8.83 2.95
N PHE A 105 -7.96 8.03 3.91
CA PHE A 105 -6.64 8.26 4.50
C PHE A 105 -5.49 7.95 3.54
N ILE A 106 -5.60 6.91 2.70
CA ILE A 106 -4.55 6.55 1.71
C ILE A 106 -4.34 7.67 0.68
N PRO A 107 -5.37 8.19 -0.03
CA PRO A 107 -5.16 9.31 -0.94
C PRO A 107 -4.63 10.56 -0.25
N LEU A 108 -5.16 10.89 0.93
CA LEU A 108 -4.74 12.08 1.67
C LEU A 108 -3.27 12.01 2.09
N SER A 109 -2.83 10.89 2.65
CA SER A 109 -1.44 10.66 3.03
C SER A 109 -0.51 10.57 1.82
N THR A 110 -1.01 10.04 0.68
CA THR A 110 -0.27 10.04 -0.59
C THR A 110 -0.03 11.46 -1.10
N ILE A 111 -1.05 12.32 -1.06
CA ILE A 111 -0.88 13.74 -1.42
C ILE A 111 0.14 14.39 -0.50
N LEU A 112 0.03 14.19 0.81
CA LEU A 112 0.96 14.75 1.78
C LEU A 112 2.41 14.30 1.53
N LEU A 113 2.60 13.06 1.11
CA LEU A 113 3.90 12.46 0.83
C LEU A 113 4.62 13.16 -0.34
N PHE A 114 3.88 13.51 -1.40
CA PHE A 114 4.43 14.15 -2.59
C PHE A 114 4.34 15.69 -2.60
N ALA A 115 3.60 16.28 -1.67
CA ALA A 115 3.41 17.73 -1.60
C ALA A 115 4.42 18.42 -0.67
N ILE A 116 5.73 18.14 -0.83
CA ILE A 116 6.78 18.81 -0.05
C ILE A 116 6.94 20.25 -0.58
N PRO A 117 6.67 21.31 0.23
CA PRO A 117 6.82 22.68 -0.22
C PRO A 117 8.30 23.01 -0.55
N SER A 118 8.53 23.64 -1.71
CA SER A 118 9.89 23.95 -2.20
C SER A 118 10.64 24.95 -1.31
N GLY A 119 9.93 25.87 -0.64
CA GLY A 119 10.51 26.94 0.19
C GLY A 119 10.97 26.51 1.58
N LEU A 120 10.83 25.25 1.96
CA LEU A 120 11.26 24.76 3.28
C LEU A 120 12.75 24.54 3.37
N SER A 121 13.34 24.69 4.58
CA SER A 121 14.72 24.33 4.83
C SER A 121 14.95 22.83 4.67
N LYS A 122 16.19 22.42 4.34
CA LYS A 122 16.57 21.02 4.11
C LYS A 122 16.11 20.08 5.23
N ASN A 123 16.36 20.45 6.47
CA ASN A 123 15.99 19.63 7.62
C ASN A 123 14.46 19.49 7.78
N VAL A 124 13.70 20.54 7.51
CA VAL A 124 12.24 20.52 7.58
C VAL A 124 11.67 19.61 6.47
N LYS A 125 12.24 19.64 5.26
CA LYS A 125 11.86 18.72 4.17
C LYS A 125 12.09 17.24 4.54
N ARG A 126 13.21 16.92 5.19
CA ARG A 126 13.53 15.57 5.64
C ARG A 126 12.53 15.09 6.71
N TRP A 127 12.22 15.92 7.69
CA TRP A 127 11.21 15.61 8.70
C TRP A 127 9.81 15.50 8.10
N TRP A 128 9.46 16.38 7.17
CA TRP A 128 8.20 16.28 6.43
C TRP A 128 8.06 14.93 5.75
N LEU A 129 9.08 14.53 4.99
CA LEU A 129 9.09 13.25 4.27
C LEU A 129 8.95 12.07 5.24
N ALA A 130 9.72 12.05 6.33
CA ALA A 130 9.67 10.98 7.32
C ALA A 130 8.26 10.85 7.95
N ILE A 131 7.67 11.98 8.38
CA ILE A 131 6.34 12.00 8.99
C ILE A 131 5.27 11.61 7.96
N ALA A 132 5.33 12.16 6.75
CA ALA A 132 4.37 11.85 5.69
C ALA A 132 4.44 10.38 5.29
N TYR A 133 5.63 9.78 5.25
CA TYR A 133 5.80 8.36 4.95
C TYR A 133 5.26 7.47 6.07
N ILE A 134 5.50 7.80 7.33
CA ILE A 134 4.90 7.10 8.49
C ILE A 134 3.38 7.16 8.43
N LEU A 135 2.80 8.31 8.11
CA LEU A 135 1.35 8.46 7.97
C LEU A 135 0.79 7.64 6.80
N TRP A 136 1.50 7.59 5.69
CA TRP A 136 1.12 6.80 4.52
C TRP A 136 1.16 5.30 4.82
N ASP A 137 2.22 4.82 5.45
CA ASP A 137 2.38 3.44 5.89
C ASP A 137 1.29 3.03 6.89
N THR A 138 1.03 3.89 7.88
CA THR A 138 -0.09 3.71 8.83
C THR A 138 -1.45 3.67 8.13
N ALA A 139 -1.66 4.50 7.11
CA ALA A 139 -2.91 4.48 6.33
C ALA A 139 -3.09 3.16 5.57
N TYR A 140 -2.00 2.54 5.10
CA TYR A 140 -2.04 1.20 4.50
C TYR A 140 -2.37 0.11 5.51
N THR A 141 -1.85 0.17 6.73
CA THR A 141 -2.18 -0.79 7.81
C THR A 141 -3.68 -0.79 8.12
N LEU A 142 -4.36 0.37 8.00
CA LEU A 142 -5.82 0.47 8.15
C LEU A 142 -6.61 -0.38 7.14
N CYS A 143 -6.04 -0.75 6.03
CA CYS A 143 -6.67 -1.66 5.07
C CYS A 143 -6.06 -3.07 5.08
N ASP A 144 -4.75 -3.20 5.26
CA ASP A 144 -4.05 -4.48 5.17
C ASP A 144 -4.50 -5.45 6.25
N VAL A 145 -4.47 -5.07 7.51
CA VAL A 145 -4.88 -5.97 8.61
C VAL A 145 -6.35 -6.37 8.48
N PRO A 146 -7.32 -5.44 8.27
CA PRO A 146 -8.72 -5.81 8.10
C PRO A 146 -8.99 -6.69 6.87
N ILE A 147 -8.35 -6.46 5.74
CA ILE A 147 -8.61 -7.25 4.52
C ILE A 147 -8.12 -8.69 4.67
N PHE A 148 -6.99 -8.91 5.38
CA PHE A 148 -6.56 -10.26 5.73
C PHE A 148 -7.49 -10.91 6.76
N GLY A 149 -8.08 -10.13 7.67
CA GLY A 149 -9.09 -10.63 8.62
C GLY A 149 -10.40 -11.04 7.95
N ILE A 150 -10.79 -10.44 6.83
CA ILE A 150 -12.04 -10.76 6.12
C ILE A 150 -12.06 -12.22 5.65
N ILE A 151 -10.94 -12.80 5.24
CA ILE A 151 -10.90 -14.19 4.76
C ILE A 151 -11.38 -15.19 5.81
N THR A 152 -11.11 -14.92 7.10
CA THR A 152 -11.55 -15.77 8.19
C THR A 152 -13.06 -15.65 8.44
N ALA A 153 -13.64 -14.50 8.12
CA ALA A 153 -15.08 -14.26 8.19
C ALA A 153 -15.84 -14.77 6.96
N MET A 154 -15.15 -14.93 5.80
CA MET A 154 -15.75 -15.42 4.56
C MET A 154 -16.01 -16.93 4.58
N SER A 155 -15.12 -17.72 5.16
CA SER A 155 -15.27 -19.18 5.23
C SER A 155 -14.54 -19.78 6.43
N GLU A 156 -15.15 -20.77 7.07
CA GLU A 156 -14.53 -21.60 8.08
C GLU A 156 -13.73 -22.78 7.49
N ASN A 157 -13.96 -23.08 6.20
CA ASN A 157 -13.30 -24.18 5.51
C ASN A 157 -11.87 -23.81 5.13
N LEU A 158 -10.88 -24.55 5.66
CA LEU A 158 -9.46 -24.30 5.42
C LEU A 158 -9.06 -24.47 3.95
N ASP A 159 -9.63 -25.44 3.24
CA ASP A 159 -9.30 -25.67 1.83
C ASP A 159 -9.82 -24.54 0.96
N GLU A 160 -11.00 -23.99 1.30
CA GLU A 160 -11.56 -22.82 0.63
C GLU A 160 -10.69 -21.58 0.88
N ARG A 161 -10.31 -21.31 2.14
CA ARG A 161 -9.40 -20.22 2.49
C ARG A 161 -8.07 -20.31 1.75
N ASN A 162 -7.43 -21.47 1.76
CA ASN A 162 -6.16 -21.70 1.07
C ASN A 162 -6.27 -21.47 -0.44
N SER A 163 -7.37 -21.92 -1.04
CA SER A 163 -7.65 -21.67 -2.46
C SER A 163 -7.83 -20.18 -2.75
N VAL A 164 -8.63 -19.46 -1.92
CA VAL A 164 -8.84 -18.02 -2.08
C VAL A 164 -7.53 -17.25 -1.91
N LEU A 165 -6.70 -17.60 -0.93
CA LEU A 165 -5.39 -16.97 -0.72
C LEU A 165 -4.42 -17.22 -1.88
N SER A 166 -4.45 -18.41 -2.47
CA SER A 166 -3.62 -18.73 -3.64
C SER A 166 -4.01 -17.86 -4.85
N TYR A 167 -5.30 -17.74 -5.15
CA TYR A 167 -5.79 -16.86 -6.22
C TYR A 167 -5.54 -15.38 -5.91
N LYS A 168 -5.71 -14.96 -4.67
CA LYS A 168 -5.35 -13.61 -4.20
C LYS A 168 -3.90 -13.29 -4.55
N SER A 169 -2.96 -14.22 -4.30
CA SER A 169 -1.54 -14.00 -4.60
C SER A 169 -1.27 -13.82 -6.10
N ILE A 170 -1.97 -14.55 -6.96
CA ILE A 170 -1.89 -14.36 -8.42
C ILE A 170 -2.37 -12.95 -8.81
N TRP A 171 -3.52 -12.51 -8.29
CA TRP A 171 -4.08 -11.20 -8.58
C TRP A 171 -3.22 -10.06 -8.01
N SER A 172 -2.62 -10.25 -6.83
CA SER A 172 -1.61 -9.32 -6.28
C SER A 172 -0.42 -9.18 -7.23
N GLY A 173 0.09 -10.29 -7.78
CA GLY A 173 1.16 -10.28 -8.77
C GLY A 173 0.79 -9.53 -10.05
N VAL A 174 -0.44 -9.72 -10.56
CA VAL A 174 -0.95 -8.96 -11.71
C VAL A 174 -1.01 -7.46 -11.38
N GLY A 175 -1.52 -7.09 -10.20
CA GLY A 175 -1.57 -5.70 -9.75
C GLY A 175 -0.17 -5.08 -9.65
N SER A 176 0.78 -5.78 -9.04
CA SER A 176 2.17 -5.33 -8.95
C SER A 176 2.81 -5.13 -10.32
N GLY A 177 2.56 -6.04 -11.27
CA GLY A 177 3.04 -5.92 -12.64
C GLY A 177 2.47 -4.69 -13.36
N VAL A 178 1.17 -4.41 -13.17
CA VAL A 178 0.54 -3.20 -13.73
C VAL A 178 1.13 -1.93 -13.11
N GLY A 179 1.24 -1.87 -11.77
CA GLY A 179 1.80 -0.71 -11.08
C GLY A 179 3.27 -0.45 -11.46
N GLY A 180 4.09 -1.49 -11.47
CA GLY A 180 5.49 -1.38 -11.89
C GLY A 180 5.64 -1.04 -13.38
N GLY A 181 4.77 -1.60 -14.26
CA GLY A 181 4.75 -1.28 -15.68
C GLY A 181 4.41 0.19 -15.95
N VAL A 182 3.43 0.75 -15.25
CA VAL A 182 3.08 2.17 -15.35
C VAL A 182 4.27 3.05 -14.95
N VAL A 183 4.96 2.70 -13.86
CA VAL A 183 6.18 3.44 -13.44
C VAL A 183 7.25 3.40 -14.51
N SER A 184 7.54 2.22 -15.07
CA SER A 184 8.57 2.04 -16.09
C SER A 184 8.30 2.85 -17.36
N LEU A 185 7.03 3.09 -17.70
CA LEU A 185 6.62 3.89 -18.85
C LEU A 185 6.64 5.40 -18.56
N ILE A 186 6.20 5.81 -17.37
CA ILE A 186 6.01 7.23 -17.04
C ILE A 186 7.29 7.87 -16.48
N ALA A 187 8.08 7.14 -15.68
CA ALA A 187 9.29 7.69 -15.06
C ALA A 187 10.28 8.29 -16.07
N PRO A 188 10.58 7.65 -17.22
CA PRO A 188 11.42 8.26 -18.24
C PRO A 188 10.85 9.56 -18.79
N LEU A 189 9.53 9.64 -19.03
CA LEU A 189 8.87 10.83 -19.56
C LEU A 189 8.97 12.01 -18.58
N VAL A 190 8.80 11.74 -17.28
CA VAL A 190 8.95 12.77 -16.23
C VAL A 190 10.40 13.23 -16.14
N ILE A 191 11.36 12.33 -16.22
CA ILE A 191 12.79 12.65 -16.19
C ILE A 191 13.16 13.52 -17.40
N PHE A 192 12.75 13.10 -18.61
CA PHE A 192 13.01 13.88 -19.83
C PHE A 192 12.41 15.28 -19.78
N SER A 193 11.19 15.41 -19.26
CA SER A 193 10.54 16.74 -19.12
C SER A 193 11.23 17.63 -18.08
N ALA A 194 11.80 17.05 -17.03
CA ALA A 194 12.47 17.79 -15.96
C ALA A 194 13.92 18.18 -16.31
N THR A 195 14.59 17.41 -17.15
CA THR A 195 15.99 17.66 -17.57
C THR A 195 16.11 18.51 -18.83
N GLY A 196 15.01 18.76 -19.53
CA GLY A 196 14.99 19.57 -20.76
C GLY A 196 15.75 18.92 -21.93
N ALA A 197 15.96 17.60 -21.88
CA ALA A 197 16.64 16.82 -22.93
C ALA A 197 15.63 16.21 -23.89
#